data_9d3f15da7a18e024c3f330299d221821
#
_entry.id   9d3f15da7a18e024c3f330299d221821
#
_cell.length_a   1.000
_cell.length_b   1.000
_cell.length_c   1.000
_cell.angle_alpha   90.00
_cell.angle_beta   90.00
_cell.angle_gamma   90.00
#
_symmetry.space_group_name_H-M   'P 1'
#
loop_
_entity.id
_entity.type
_entity.pdbx_description
1 polymer ?
#
loop_
_entity_poly.entity_id
_entity_poly.type
_entity_poly.pdbx_seq_one_letter_code
_entity_poly.pdbx_strand_id
1 'polypeptide(L)'
;MDKLDNINKAIYDQYRAVVLCANFSDCNQVLTTIKSIVCHNRFIKFYVINSDFPTEWFVSMRKKLAKLACQIINARVSSSLVSNCKTDSSYTVFLRYFVADFVEEDKALYLDCDIVVTRDLSSLFETELGDAPIAAVKDLGGEVYFGEQIFNSGVLLINVNYWRENDIAGQLIEMTDNLHDKVTQDDQSILNMLFENRWLELPLL
;
A
#
# COMPACT_ATOMS: atom_id res chain seq x y z
N MET A 1 -7.11 28.79 -16.84
CA MET A 1 -7.27 27.92 -15.66
C MET A 1 -8.00 28.74 -14.60
N ASP A 2 -9.22 28.34 -14.25
CA ASP A 2 -10.13 29.14 -13.43
C ASP A 2 -9.67 29.10 -11.95
N LYS A 3 -10.00 30.13 -11.17
CA LYS A 3 -9.66 30.25 -9.75
C LYS A 3 -10.24 29.07 -8.93
N LEU A 4 -11.33 28.50 -9.41
CA LEU A 4 -11.97 27.31 -8.85
C LEU A 4 -11.11 26.04 -9.06
N ASP A 5 -10.48 25.92 -10.24
CA ASP A 5 -9.58 24.79 -10.56
C ASP A 5 -8.33 24.80 -9.67
N ASN A 6 -7.79 25.98 -9.39
CA ASN A 6 -6.64 26.14 -8.49
C ASN A 6 -6.99 25.81 -7.02
N ILE A 7 -8.20 26.19 -6.56
CA ILE A 7 -8.65 25.87 -5.21
C ILE A 7 -8.92 24.35 -5.09
N ASN A 8 -9.57 23.76 -6.07
CA ASN A 8 -9.80 22.31 -6.09
C ASN A 8 -8.47 21.55 -6.12
N LYS A 9 -7.53 21.96 -6.96
CA LYS A 9 -6.20 21.34 -7.01
C LYS A 9 -5.48 21.44 -5.64
N ALA A 10 -5.47 22.62 -5.02
CA ALA A 10 -4.86 22.81 -3.70
C ALA A 10 -5.52 21.96 -2.59
N ILE A 11 -6.83 21.67 -2.70
CA ILE A 11 -7.53 20.78 -1.78
C ILE A 11 -7.16 19.32 -2.07
N TYR A 12 -7.04 18.91 -3.34
CA TYR A 12 -6.62 17.57 -3.73
C TYR A 12 -5.17 17.29 -3.32
N ASP A 13 -4.27 18.26 -3.47
CA ASP A 13 -2.86 18.16 -3.09
C ASP A 13 -2.64 18.03 -1.56
N GLN A 14 -3.68 18.23 -0.74
CA GLN A 14 -3.64 18.01 0.71
C GLN A 14 -3.83 16.54 1.11
N TYR A 15 -4.45 15.73 0.26
CA TYR A 15 -4.72 14.34 0.60
C TYR A 15 -3.45 13.48 0.45
N ARG A 16 -3.25 12.61 1.44
CA ARG A 16 -2.16 11.64 1.48
C ARG A 16 -2.74 10.25 1.27
N ALA A 17 -2.18 9.50 0.33
CA ALA A 17 -2.66 8.17 -0.01
C ALA A 17 -2.21 7.14 1.02
N VAL A 18 -3.17 6.41 1.59
CA VAL A 18 -2.92 5.19 2.37
C VAL A 18 -3.57 4.01 1.65
N VAL A 19 -2.81 2.96 1.43
CA VAL A 19 -3.26 1.75 0.73
C VAL A 19 -3.37 0.59 1.71
N LEU A 20 -4.49 -0.11 1.67
CA LEU A 20 -4.76 -1.35 2.40
C LEU A 20 -5.17 -2.42 1.38
N CYS A 21 -4.61 -3.61 1.50
CA CYS A 21 -4.98 -4.76 0.68
C CYS A 21 -5.67 -5.80 1.55
N ALA A 22 -6.86 -6.24 1.16
CA ALA A 22 -7.64 -7.18 1.96
C ALA A 22 -8.74 -7.86 1.14
N ASN A 23 -9.22 -9.00 1.60
CA ASN A 23 -10.51 -9.56 1.24
C ASN A 23 -11.57 -9.17 2.28
N PHE A 24 -12.85 -9.44 2.01
CA PHE A 24 -13.93 -9.02 2.90
C PHE A 24 -13.94 -9.76 4.25
N SER A 25 -13.33 -10.94 4.35
CA SER A 25 -13.16 -11.63 5.63
C SER A 25 -12.33 -10.81 6.63
N ASP A 26 -11.43 -9.97 6.14
CA ASP A 26 -10.53 -9.13 6.94
C ASP A 26 -11.11 -7.73 7.21
N CYS A 27 -12.39 -7.51 6.91
CA CYS A 27 -13.02 -6.18 7.01
C CYS A 27 -12.93 -5.55 8.40
N ASN A 28 -12.87 -6.37 9.47
CA ASN A 28 -12.72 -5.87 10.84
C ASN A 28 -11.30 -5.36 11.11
N GLN A 29 -10.27 -6.03 10.57
CA GLN A 29 -8.88 -5.59 10.62
C GLN A 29 -8.75 -4.27 9.87
N VAL A 30 -9.22 -4.20 8.61
CA VAL A 30 -9.26 -2.97 7.81
C VAL A 30 -9.94 -1.82 8.56
N LEU A 31 -11.10 -2.08 9.19
CA LEU A 31 -11.80 -1.07 10.00
C LEU A 31 -10.99 -0.61 11.20
N THR A 32 -10.27 -1.51 11.85
CA THR A 32 -9.43 -1.20 13.02
C THR A 32 -8.25 -0.33 12.60
N THR A 33 -7.57 -0.69 11.52
CA THR A 33 -6.46 0.10 10.95
C THR A 33 -6.95 1.49 10.53
N ILE A 34 -8.03 1.60 9.77
CA ILE A 34 -8.62 2.91 9.38
C ILE A 34 -8.95 3.75 10.61
N LYS A 35 -9.60 3.18 11.63
CA LYS A 35 -9.95 3.89 12.86
C LYS A 35 -8.71 4.40 13.58
N SER A 36 -7.67 3.59 13.70
CA SER A 36 -6.42 3.99 14.36
C SER A 36 -5.76 5.16 13.61
N ILE A 37 -5.75 5.13 12.28
CA ILE A 37 -5.20 6.21 11.46
C ILE A 37 -5.99 7.52 11.68
N VAL A 38 -7.32 7.49 11.58
CA VAL A 38 -8.12 8.72 11.70
C VAL A 38 -8.21 9.28 13.12
N CYS A 39 -7.76 8.55 14.14
CA CYS A 39 -7.57 9.10 15.48
C CYS A 39 -6.49 10.20 15.51
N HIS A 40 -5.47 10.08 14.67
CA HIS A 40 -4.29 10.94 14.70
C HIS A 40 -4.11 11.76 13.42
N ASN A 41 -4.80 11.39 12.32
CA ASN A 41 -4.56 11.94 10.99
C ASN A 41 -5.84 12.48 10.35
N ARG A 42 -5.68 13.50 9.48
CA ARG A 42 -6.73 14.06 8.62
C ARG A 42 -6.22 14.14 7.18
N PHE A 43 -7.12 14.41 6.25
CA PHE A 43 -6.79 14.50 4.83
C PHE A 43 -6.11 13.22 4.30
N ILE A 44 -6.62 12.07 4.74
CA ILE A 44 -6.20 10.77 4.24
C ILE A 44 -7.18 10.29 3.18
N LYS A 45 -6.66 9.84 2.06
CA LYS A 45 -7.39 9.13 1.00
C LYS A 45 -7.01 7.65 1.06
N PHE A 46 -7.91 6.86 1.58
CA PHE A 46 -7.73 5.41 1.69
C PHE A 46 -8.05 4.75 0.36
N TYR A 47 -7.16 3.91 -0.12
CA TYR A 47 -7.37 2.97 -1.21
C TYR A 47 -7.46 1.57 -0.62
N VAL A 48 -8.62 0.92 -0.76
CA VAL A 48 -8.76 -0.48 -0.36
C VAL A 48 -8.72 -1.32 -1.62
N ILE A 49 -7.56 -1.93 -1.88
CA ILE A 49 -7.38 -2.84 -3.02
C ILE A 49 -7.96 -4.19 -2.62
N ASN A 50 -8.97 -4.62 -3.38
CA ASN A 50 -9.76 -5.81 -3.02
C ASN A 50 -10.43 -6.43 -4.25
N SER A 51 -10.99 -7.66 -4.08
CA SER A 51 -11.77 -8.32 -5.13
C SER A 51 -13.22 -8.57 -4.74
N ASP A 52 -13.59 -8.48 -3.45
CA ASP A 52 -14.87 -9.02 -2.94
C ASP A 52 -15.61 -8.11 -1.94
N PHE A 53 -15.07 -6.96 -1.56
CA PHE A 53 -15.78 -6.04 -0.65
C PHE A 53 -17.10 -5.56 -1.26
N PRO A 54 -18.22 -5.58 -0.50
CA PRO A 54 -19.49 -5.05 -0.97
C PRO A 54 -19.46 -3.54 -1.22
N THR A 55 -20.12 -3.10 -2.28
CA THR A 55 -20.23 -1.66 -2.60
C THR A 55 -20.87 -0.86 -1.45
N GLU A 56 -21.85 -1.46 -0.76
CA GLU A 56 -22.57 -0.87 0.36
C GLU A 56 -21.64 -0.54 1.55
N TRP A 57 -20.61 -1.37 1.76
CA TRP A 57 -19.60 -1.11 2.77
C TRP A 57 -18.87 0.22 2.47
N PHE A 58 -18.46 0.44 1.23
CA PHE A 58 -17.81 1.70 0.82
C PHE A 58 -18.76 2.90 0.91
N VAL A 59 -20.04 2.74 0.56
CA VAL A 59 -21.05 3.81 0.72
C VAL A 59 -21.17 4.22 2.18
N SER A 60 -21.20 3.26 3.09
CA SER A 60 -21.24 3.50 4.53
C SER A 60 -19.96 4.21 5.03
N MET A 61 -18.79 3.72 4.60
CA MET A 61 -17.50 4.25 5.02
C MET A 61 -17.26 5.68 4.50
N ARG A 62 -17.62 5.98 3.25
CA ARG A 62 -17.53 7.36 2.70
C ARG A 62 -18.27 8.37 3.57
N LYS A 63 -19.50 8.05 4.02
CA LYS A 63 -20.30 8.94 4.90
C LYS A 63 -19.63 9.19 6.25
N LYS A 64 -18.95 8.19 6.81
CA LYS A 64 -18.25 8.29 8.10
C LYS A 64 -16.96 9.10 7.96
N LEU A 65 -16.14 8.77 6.95
CA LEU A 65 -14.82 9.35 6.73
C LEU A 65 -14.89 10.81 6.25
N ALA A 66 -15.91 11.18 5.48
CA ALA A 66 -16.13 12.57 5.07
C ALA A 66 -16.26 13.54 6.28
N LYS A 67 -16.82 13.09 7.40
CA LYS A 67 -16.91 13.88 8.65
C LYS A 67 -15.56 14.12 9.31
N LEU A 68 -14.55 13.36 8.92
CA LEU A 68 -13.17 13.42 9.44
C LEU A 68 -12.19 14.00 8.40
N ALA A 69 -12.70 14.66 7.35
CA ALA A 69 -11.91 15.13 6.22
C ALA A 69 -11.04 14.02 5.60
N CYS A 70 -11.59 12.80 5.49
CA CYS A 70 -10.94 11.66 4.88
C CYS A 70 -11.82 11.07 3.77
N GLN A 71 -11.20 10.38 2.83
CA GLN A 71 -11.84 9.74 1.68
C GLN A 71 -11.55 8.24 1.66
N ILE A 72 -12.38 7.46 0.95
CA ILE A 72 -12.13 6.04 0.70
C ILE A 72 -12.53 5.65 -0.71
N ILE A 73 -11.63 4.97 -1.38
CA ILE A 73 -11.75 4.49 -2.76
C ILE A 73 -11.87 2.96 -2.74
N ASN A 74 -12.83 2.44 -3.49
CA ASN A 74 -12.92 1.01 -3.79
C ASN A 74 -12.00 0.70 -4.98
N ALA A 75 -10.79 0.28 -4.70
CA ALA A 75 -9.81 -0.13 -5.70
C ALA A 75 -10.03 -1.62 -6.02
N ARG A 76 -11.04 -1.92 -6.87
CA ARG A 76 -11.44 -3.29 -7.14
C ARG A 76 -10.60 -3.92 -8.23
N VAL A 77 -9.87 -4.98 -7.89
CA VAL A 77 -9.14 -5.80 -8.85
C VAL A 77 -10.06 -6.86 -9.46
N SER A 78 -9.93 -7.10 -10.75
CA SER A 78 -10.68 -8.19 -11.39
C SER A 78 -10.16 -9.56 -10.93
N SER A 79 -11.06 -10.52 -10.74
CA SER A 79 -10.70 -11.89 -10.35
C SER A 79 -9.77 -12.58 -11.36
N SER A 80 -9.79 -12.17 -12.64
CA SER A 80 -8.90 -12.72 -13.66
C SER A 80 -7.44 -12.32 -13.48
N LEU A 81 -7.15 -11.14 -12.93
CA LEU A 81 -5.78 -10.72 -12.63
C LEU A 81 -5.20 -11.51 -11.45
N VAL A 82 -6.05 -11.83 -10.47
CA VAL A 82 -5.66 -12.56 -9.25
C VAL A 82 -5.52 -14.07 -9.51
N SER A 83 -6.28 -14.62 -10.45
CA SER A 83 -6.25 -16.07 -10.74
C SER A 83 -4.95 -16.59 -11.34
N ASN A 84 -4.08 -15.70 -11.80
CA ASN A 84 -2.77 -16.05 -12.34
C ASN A 84 -1.71 -16.22 -11.23
N CYS A 85 -1.93 -15.65 -10.04
CA CYS A 85 -1.05 -15.84 -8.89
C CYS A 85 -1.37 -17.20 -8.23
N LYS A 86 -0.75 -18.27 -8.72
CA LYS A 86 -0.93 -19.64 -8.17
C LYS A 86 -0.07 -19.80 -6.92
N THR A 87 -0.63 -19.52 -5.76
CA THR A 87 0.01 -19.80 -4.47
C THR A 87 -0.97 -20.47 -3.53
N ASP A 88 -0.46 -21.29 -2.60
CA ASP A 88 -1.23 -21.87 -1.49
C ASP A 88 -1.63 -20.78 -0.47
N SER A 89 -1.02 -19.61 -0.53
CA SER A 89 -1.29 -18.46 0.31
C SER A 89 -2.48 -17.64 -0.20
N SER A 90 -3.08 -16.85 0.69
CA SER A 90 -4.14 -15.92 0.30
C SER A 90 -3.63 -14.95 -0.79
N TYR A 91 -4.31 -14.90 -1.94
CA TYR A 91 -3.98 -13.98 -3.04
C TYR A 91 -3.92 -12.50 -2.62
N THR A 92 -4.44 -12.17 -1.45
CA THR A 92 -4.50 -10.80 -0.92
C THR A 92 -3.11 -10.18 -0.73
N VAL A 93 -2.08 -11.00 -0.47
CA VAL A 93 -0.69 -10.52 -0.33
C VAL A 93 -0.14 -9.93 -1.63
N PHE A 94 -0.61 -10.41 -2.79
CA PHE A 94 -0.20 -9.90 -4.10
C PHE A 94 -0.98 -8.67 -4.57
N LEU A 95 -2.08 -8.32 -3.91
CA LEU A 95 -2.87 -7.13 -4.27
C LEU A 95 -2.06 -5.83 -4.19
N ARG A 96 -1.01 -5.78 -3.35
CA ARG A 96 -0.11 -4.63 -3.24
C ARG A 96 0.68 -4.33 -4.50
N TYR A 97 0.84 -5.31 -5.40
CA TYR A 97 1.50 -5.11 -6.69
C TYR A 97 0.78 -4.08 -7.56
N PHE A 98 -0.53 -3.95 -7.40
CA PHE A 98 -1.39 -3.07 -8.18
C PHE A 98 -1.54 -1.65 -7.60
N VAL A 99 -0.71 -1.26 -6.64
CA VAL A 99 -0.80 0.08 -6.01
C VAL A 99 -0.74 1.19 -7.07
N ALA A 100 0.19 1.10 -8.01
CA ALA A 100 0.38 2.13 -9.03
C ALA A 100 -0.75 2.21 -10.07
N ASP A 101 -1.60 1.17 -10.16
CA ASP A 101 -2.75 1.16 -11.07
C ASP A 101 -3.95 1.93 -10.51
N PHE A 102 -4.03 2.07 -9.19
CA PHE A 102 -5.18 2.67 -8.51
C PHE A 102 -4.89 4.01 -7.85
N VAL A 103 -3.67 4.22 -7.36
CA VAL A 103 -3.30 5.43 -6.63
C VAL A 103 -2.99 6.56 -7.60
N GLU A 104 -3.60 7.73 -7.40
CA GLU A 104 -3.42 8.91 -8.25
C GLU A 104 -2.26 9.80 -7.78
N GLU A 105 -1.94 9.74 -6.49
CA GLU A 105 -0.88 10.51 -5.83
C GLU A 105 0.52 10.00 -6.21
N ASP A 106 1.53 10.85 -6.10
CA ASP A 106 2.93 10.53 -6.44
C ASP A 106 3.56 9.55 -5.43
N LYS A 107 3.08 9.59 -4.17
CA LYS A 107 3.50 8.71 -3.07
C LYS A 107 2.29 8.08 -2.39
N ALA A 108 2.45 6.84 -1.92
CA ALA A 108 1.46 6.15 -1.10
C ALA A 108 2.11 5.42 0.07
N LEU A 109 1.46 5.45 1.22
CA LEU A 109 1.82 4.62 2.35
C LEU A 109 0.98 3.34 2.30
N TYR A 110 1.61 2.22 1.94
CA TYR A 110 1.02 0.90 2.08
C TYR A 110 1.16 0.43 3.53
N LEU A 111 0.09 -0.10 4.08
CA LEU A 111 0.04 -0.73 5.39
C LEU A 111 -0.68 -2.09 5.29
N ASP A 112 -0.16 -3.09 5.96
CA ASP A 112 -0.93 -4.32 6.19
C ASP A 112 -2.22 -4.00 6.96
N CYS A 113 -3.28 -4.77 6.72
CA CYS A 113 -4.62 -4.44 7.23
C CYS A 113 -4.81 -4.72 8.74
N ASP A 114 -3.84 -5.32 9.40
CA ASP A 114 -3.84 -5.68 10.84
C ASP A 114 -2.91 -4.79 11.69
N ILE A 115 -2.53 -3.62 11.17
CA ILE A 115 -1.69 -2.62 11.83
C ILE A 115 -2.53 -1.65 12.66
N VAL A 116 -2.01 -1.23 13.81
CA VAL A 116 -2.56 -0.14 14.63
C VAL A 116 -1.62 1.07 14.61
N VAL A 117 -2.09 2.18 14.06
CA VAL A 117 -1.35 3.44 14.03
C VAL A 117 -1.61 4.22 15.32
N THR A 118 -0.53 4.60 16.02
CA THR A 118 -0.59 5.22 17.34
C THR A 118 -0.22 6.71 17.35
N ARG A 119 0.14 7.29 16.18
CA ARG A 119 0.57 8.69 16.06
C ARG A 119 0.31 9.26 14.67
N ASP A 120 0.65 10.53 14.49
CA ASP A 120 0.60 11.21 13.19
C ASP A 120 1.59 10.61 12.20
N LEU A 121 1.17 10.49 10.93
CA LEU A 121 1.93 9.88 9.83
C LEU A 121 2.65 10.93 8.96
N SER A 122 2.57 12.22 9.29
CA SER A 122 3.10 13.30 8.44
C SER A 122 4.58 13.12 8.13
N SER A 123 5.39 12.76 9.15
CA SER A 123 6.82 12.56 8.97
C SER A 123 7.17 11.44 7.99
N LEU A 124 6.35 10.37 7.90
CA LEU A 124 6.54 9.33 6.89
C LEU A 124 6.29 9.88 5.48
N PHE A 125 5.21 10.64 5.31
CA PHE A 125 4.89 11.24 4.01
C PHE A 125 5.88 12.35 3.58
N GLU A 126 6.58 12.99 4.52
CA GLU A 126 7.63 13.97 4.25
C GLU A 126 8.96 13.34 3.83
N THR A 127 9.11 12.02 3.96
CA THR A 127 10.32 11.32 3.51
C THR A 127 10.50 11.50 2.00
N GLU A 128 11.67 12.02 1.62
CA GLU A 128 12.04 12.18 0.22
C GLU A 128 12.59 10.86 -0.32
N LEU A 129 11.91 10.30 -1.32
CA LEU A 129 12.28 9.00 -1.92
C LEU A 129 13.36 9.13 -2.99
N GLY A 130 13.48 10.31 -3.63
CA GLY A 130 14.35 10.45 -4.80
C GLY A 130 14.03 9.41 -5.87
N ASP A 131 15.05 8.69 -6.32
CA ASP A 131 14.93 7.61 -7.31
C ASP A 131 14.64 6.22 -6.66
N ALA A 132 14.48 6.16 -5.34
CA ALA A 132 14.17 4.89 -4.67
C ALA A 132 12.72 4.48 -4.96
N PRO A 133 12.47 3.20 -5.29
CA PRO A 133 11.13 2.68 -5.53
C PRO A 133 10.26 2.66 -4.27
N ILE A 134 10.88 2.46 -3.12
CA ILE A 134 10.23 2.38 -1.81
C ILE A 134 11.14 2.89 -0.69
N ALA A 135 10.50 3.26 0.44
CA ALA A 135 11.15 3.25 1.74
C ALA A 135 10.41 2.29 2.68
N ALA A 136 11.15 1.55 3.49
CA ALA A 136 10.64 0.50 4.36
C ALA A 136 11.44 0.37 5.65
N VAL A 137 10.90 -0.35 6.63
CA VAL A 137 11.63 -0.68 7.86
C VAL A 137 12.42 -1.98 7.66
N LYS A 138 13.65 -2.01 8.15
CA LYS A 138 14.50 -3.21 8.13
C LYS A 138 13.82 -4.37 8.87
N ASP A 139 13.83 -5.56 8.27
CA ASP A 139 13.38 -6.78 8.93
C ASP A 139 14.52 -7.38 9.76
N LEU A 140 14.48 -7.12 11.07
CA LEU A 140 15.51 -7.62 12.01
C LEU A 140 15.51 -9.15 12.13
N GLY A 141 14.36 -9.80 11.90
CA GLY A 141 14.26 -11.25 11.89
C GLY A 141 14.91 -11.85 10.64
N GLY A 142 14.69 -11.24 9.51
CA GLY A 142 15.24 -11.67 8.23
C GLY A 142 16.77 -11.62 8.18
N GLU A 143 17.40 -10.60 8.76
CA GLU A 143 18.85 -10.49 8.84
C GLU A 143 19.49 -11.69 9.58
N VAL A 144 18.83 -12.18 10.63
CA VAL A 144 19.30 -13.34 11.41
C VAL A 144 19.25 -14.64 10.60
N TYR A 145 18.21 -14.79 9.74
CA TYR A 145 17.98 -16.02 8.99
C TYR A 145 18.69 -16.07 7.64
N PHE A 146 18.84 -14.92 6.96
CA PHE A 146 19.34 -14.86 5.59
C PHE A 146 20.73 -14.22 5.47
N GLY A 147 21.22 -13.55 6.54
CA GLY A 147 22.52 -12.87 6.55
C GLY A 147 22.55 -11.61 5.68
N GLU A 148 21.42 -11.16 5.16
CA GLU A 148 21.27 -10.03 4.25
C GLU A 148 20.35 -8.96 4.86
N GLN A 149 20.56 -7.70 4.46
CA GLN A 149 19.68 -6.60 4.84
C GLN A 149 18.42 -6.65 3.99
N ILE A 150 17.35 -7.19 4.56
CA ILE A 150 16.02 -7.20 3.94
C ILE A 150 15.07 -6.26 4.68
N PHE A 151 14.04 -5.79 3.99
CA PHE A 151 12.97 -4.98 4.59
C PHE A 151 11.73 -5.82 4.88
N ASN A 152 10.96 -5.37 5.89
CA ASN A 152 9.61 -5.88 6.15
C ASN A 152 8.61 -5.23 5.18
N SER A 153 7.77 -6.03 4.53
CA SER A 153 6.84 -5.55 3.50
C SER A 153 5.49 -5.03 4.05
N GLY A 154 5.27 -5.10 5.35
CA GLY A 154 4.00 -4.68 5.97
C GLY A 154 3.81 -3.16 6.10
N VAL A 155 4.89 -2.38 5.97
CA VAL A 155 4.88 -0.90 5.96
C VAL A 155 5.81 -0.42 4.86
N LEU A 156 5.25 0.13 3.78
CA LEU A 156 6.02 0.62 2.64
C LEU A 156 5.57 2.04 2.28
N LEU A 157 6.51 2.98 2.24
CA LEU A 157 6.27 4.24 1.54
C LEU A 157 6.69 4.04 0.09
N ILE A 158 5.72 4.07 -0.82
CA ILE A 158 5.88 3.69 -2.23
C ILE A 158 6.02 4.94 -3.09
N ASN A 159 7.01 4.98 -3.96
CA ASN A 159 7.13 5.94 -5.05
C ASN A 159 6.22 5.49 -6.21
N VAL A 160 4.99 5.98 -6.22
CA VAL A 160 3.96 5.54 -7.16
C VAL A 160 4.32 5.88 -8.59
N ASN A 161 4.95 7.06 -8.82
CA ASN A 161 5.41 7.45 -10.15
C ASN A 161 6.49 6.49 -10.66
N TYR A 162 7.49 6.19 -9.83
CA TYR A 162 8.52 5.22 -10.17
C TYR A 162 7.92 3.86 -10.53
N TRP A 163 6.96 3.37 -9.73
CA TRP A 163 6.30 2.08 -9.97
C TRP A 163 5.56 2.06 -11.30
N ARG A 164 4.87 3.15 -11.64
CA ARG A 164 4.12 3.28 -12.89
C ARG A 164 5.05 3.37 -14.11
N GLU A 165 6.08 4.22 -14.03
CA GLU A 165 7.02 4.45 -15.12
C GLU A 165 7.88 3.22 -15.45
N ASN A 166 8.11 2.36 -14.46
CA ASN A 166 8.95 1.16 -14.60
C ASN A 166 8.14 -0.14 -14.66
N ASP A 167 6.81 -0.09 -14.76
CA ASP A 167 5.92 -1.27 -14.77
C ASP A 167 6.27 -2.28 -13.65
N ILE A 168 6.37 -1.79 -12.43
CA ILE A 168 6.75 -2.62 -11.27
C ILE A 168 5.74 -3.74 -11.05
N ALA A 169 4.44 -3.50 -11.29
CA ALA A 169 3.41 -4.53 -11.17
C ALA A 169 3.69 -5.70 -12.12
N GLY A 170 4.00 -5.43 -13.40
CA GLY A 170 4.36 -6.47 -14.37
C GLY A 170 5.61 -7.25 -13.96
N GLN A 171 6.66 -6.57 -13.51
CA GLN A 171 7.89 -7.22 -13.03
C GLN A 171 7.62 -8.14 -11.82
N LEU A 172 6.85 -7.68 -10.83
CA LEU A 172 6.51 -8.47 -9.63
C LEU A 172 5.68 -9.72 -9.99
N ILE A 173 4.71 -9.58 -10.90
CA ILE A 173 3.91 -10.71 -11.38
C ILE A 173 4.78 -11.74 -12.08
N GLU A 174 5.63 -11.31 -13.02
CA GLU A 174 6.55 -12.20 -13.73
C GLU A 174 7.52 -12.93 -12.79
N MET A 175 8.08 -12.22 -11.81
CA MET A 175 8.94 -12.83 -10.80
C MET A 175 8.18 -13.84 -9.94
N THR A 176 6.95 -13.52 -9.53
CA THR A 176 6.11 -14.43 -8.75
C THR A 176 5.83 -15.71 -9.53
N ASP A 177 5.44 -15.62 -10.80
CA ASP A 177 5.17 -16.78 -11.65
C ASP A 177 6.39 -17.69 -11.82
N ASN A 178 7.59 -17.08 -11.85
CA ASN A 178 8.85 -17.83 -12.04
C ASN A 178 9.45 -18.40 -10.76
N LEU A 179 9.16 -17.81 -9.60
CA LEU A 179 9.89 -18.04 -8.35
C LEU A 179 9.02 -18.52 -7.18
N HIS A 180 7.69 -18.55 -7.29
CA HIS A 180 6.79 -18.83 -6.18
C HIS A 180 7.11 -20.16 -5.44
N ASP A 181 7.57 -21.19 -6.16
CA ASP A 181 7.96 -22.48 -5.57
C ASP A 181 9.31 -22.44 -4.83
N LYS A 182 10.05 -21.33 -4.92
CA LYS A 182 11.42 -21.18 -4.42
C LYS A 182 11.58 -20.17 -3.30
N VAL A 183 10.54 -19.38 -3.04
CA VAL A 183 10.57 -18.32 -2.03
C VAL A 183 9.87 -18.77 -0.75
N THR A 184 10.35 -18.30 0.41
CA THR A 184 9.89 -18.73 1.72
C THR A 184 8.90 -17.76 2.37
N GLN A 185 8.84 -16.54 1.89
CA GLN A 185 8.02 -15.46 2.45
C GLN A 185 7.18 -14.77 1.37
N ASP A 186 6.56 -15.56 0.50
CA ASP A 186 5.63 -15.11 -0.55
C ASP A 186 6.06 -13.77 -1.22
N ASP A 187 5.24 -12.73 -1.11
CA ASP A 187 5.45 -11.42 -1.71
C ASP A 187 6.61 -10.63 -1.08
N GLN A 188 6.90 -10.79 0.22
CA GLN A 188 8.02 -10.11 0.86
C GLN A 188 9.36 -10.53 0.24
N SER A 189 9.53 -11.82 -0.07
CA SER A 189 10.74 -12.32 -0.73
C SER A 189 10.88 -11.73 -2.14
N ILE A 190 9.79 -11.71 -2.92
CA ILE A 190 9.77 -11.17 -4.28
C ILE A 190 10.10 -9.67 -4.29
N LEU A 191 9.49 -8.89 -3.38
CA LEU A 191 9.76 -7.46 -3.25
C LEU A 191 11.22 -7.19 -2.86
N ASN A 192 11.79 -7.96 -1.92
CA ASN A 192 13.18 -7.83 -1.50
C ASN A 192 14.16 -8.19 -2.64
N MET A 193 13.86 -9.21 -3.46
CA MET A 193 14.65 -9.54 -4.63
C MET A 193 14.60 -8.44 -5.69
N LEU A 194 13.39 -7.91 -5.99
CA LEU A 194 13.24 -6.86 -7.00
C LEU A 194 13.92 -5.55 -6.60
N PHE A 195 13.83 -5.18 -5.32
CA PHE A 195 14.34 -3.92 -4.81
C PHE A 195 15.67 -4.03 -4.07
N GLU A 196 16.38 -5.14 -4.22
CA GLU A 196 17.70 -5.36 -3.61
C GLU A 196 18.61 -4.13 -3.82
N ASN A 197 19.15 -3.59 -2.72
CA ASN A 197 20.01 -2.39 -2.69
C ASN A 197 19.38 -1.11 -3.29
N ARG A 198 18.07 -1.04 -3.50
CA ARG A 198 17.38 0.11 -4.10
C ARG A 198 16.27 0.71 -3.23
N TRP A 199 16.17 0.31 -1.98
CA TRP A 199 15.19 0.84 -1.03
C TRP A 199 15.83 1.77 0.00
N LEU A 200 15.04 2.68 0.56
CA LEU A 200 15.46 3.54 1.65
C LEU A 200 15.01 2.96 2.99
N GLU A 201 15.89 3.01 3.99
CA GLU A 201 15.56 2.58 5.34
C GLU A 201 14.76 3.67 6.07
N LEU A 202 13.55 3.32 6.54
CA LEU A 202 12.77 4.14 7.46
C LEU A 202 13.28 3.94 8.89
N PRO A 203 13.34 4.99 9.71
CA PRO A 203 13.76 4.85 11.11
C PRO A 203 12.74 3.99 11.87
N LEU A 204 13.24 3.18 12.81
CA LEU A 204 12.40 2.54 13.83
C LEU A 204 11.79 3.65 14.71
N LEU A 205 10.46 3.81 14.65
CA LEU A 205 9.72 4.86 15.36
C LEU A 205 9.15 4.37 16.69
#